data_bd8e647f6d50b4d0bbdbe3c510bdd5f0
#
_entry.id   bd8e647f6d50b4d0bbdbe3c510bdd5f0
#
_cell.length_a   1.000
_cell.length_b   1.000
_cell.length_c   1.000
_cell.angle_alpha   90.00
_cell.angle_beta   90.00
_cell.angle_gamma   90.00
#
_symmetry.space_group_name_H-M   'P 1'
#
loop_
_entity.id
_entity.type
_entity.pdbx_description
1 polymer ?
#
loop_
_entity_poly.entity_id
_entity_poly.type
_entity_poly.pdbx_seq_one_letter_code
_entity_poly.pdbx_strand_id
1 'polypeptide(L)'
;MQPLFFLSLPGGLICWLAEFAMKITSVSTVVYRQQIKPGAPKLKFAGEPRSTFETLLVKVETDGGLVGWGEAFPHRVWRAVRSLVETLIAPACIGADPTDISALMGRLMRHTYGVGRAGPVMYALSGLDMALLDILGKAANLPVYKLLGGAQTDKS
;
A
#
# COMPACT_ATOMS: atom_id res chain seq x y z
N MET A 1 -8.56 -8.97 -25.06
CA MET A 1 -9.99 -9.22 -25.29
C MET A 1 -10.20 -10.72 -25.11
N GLN A 2 -10.44 -11.15 -23.84
CA GLN A 2 -10.68 -12.57 -23.52
C GLN A 2 -12.19 -12.80 -23.41
N PRO A 3 -12.71 -13.96 -23.85
CA PRO A 3 -14.13 -14.23 -23.90
C PRO A 3 -14.72 -14.44 -22.50
N LEU A 4 -15.83 -13.75 -22.25
CA LEU A 4 -16.72 -13.98 -21.12
C LEU A 4 -17.33 -15.39 -21.21
N PHE A 5 -16.94 -16.29 -20.32
CA PHE A 5 -17.65 -17.56 -20.12
C PHE A 5 -18.90 -17.31 -19.27
N PHE A 6 -20.05 -17.40 -19.90
CA PHE A 6 -21.34 -17.46 -19.21
C PHE A 6 -21.60 -18.90 -18.75
N LEU A 7 -21.53 -19.16 -17.45
CA LEU A 7 -22.12 -20.36 -16.86
C LEU A 7 -23.55 -20.02 -16.40
N SER A 8 -24.53 -20.50 -17.11
CA SER A 8 -25.93 -20.42 -16.71
C SER A 8 -26.23 -21.58 -15.77
N LEU A 9 -26.55 -21.29 -14.51
CA LEU A 9 -27.09 -22.25 -13.55
C LEU A 9 -28.62 -22.16 -13.54
N PRO A 10 -29.34 -23.28 -13.42
CA PRO A 10 -30.79 -23.29 -13.33
C PRO A 10 -31.23 -22.69 -12.00
N GLY A 11 -31.86 -21.51 -12.02
CA GLY A 11 -32.35 -20.84 -10.80
C GLY A 11 -32.16 -19.33 -10.75
N GLY A 12 -31.70 -18.69 -11.81
CA GLY A 12 -31.75 -17.22 -11.93
C GLY A 12 -30.83 -16.39 -10.98
N LEU A 13 -29.95 -17.01 -10.22
CA LEU A 13 -28.90 -16.31 -9.51
C LEU A 13 -27.69 -16.19 -10.43
N ILE A 14 -27.52 -15.04 -11.06
CA ILE A 14 -26.30 -14.68 -11.77
C ILE A 14 -25.25 -14.40 -10.69
N CYS A 15 -24.47 -15.43 -10.35
CA CYS A 15 -23.30 -15.25 -9.49
C CYS A 15 -22.23 -14.56 -10.34
N TRP A 16 -22.04 -13.26 -10.13
CA TRP A 16 -20.90 -12.49 -10.63
C TRP A 16 -19.64 -12.88 -9.85
N LEU A 17 -19.25 -14.17 -9.94
CA LEU A 17 -17.90 -14.59 -9.61
C LEU A 17 -17.05 -14.43 -10.87
N ALA A 18 -16.88 -13.20 -11.34
CA ALA A 18 -15.69 -12.89 -12.10
C ALA A 18 -14.53 -13.01 -11.11
N GLU A 19 -13.84 -14.13 -11.20
CA GLU A 19 -12.57 -14.37 -10.57
C GLU A 19 -11.57 -13.34 -11.13
N PHE A 20 -11.61 -12.10 -10.63
CA PHE A 20 -10.54 -11.15 -10.79
C PHE A 20 -9.39 -11.63 -9.91
N ALA A 21 -8.75 -12.71 -10.35
CA ALA A 21 -7.51 -13.18 -9.75
C ALA A 21 -6.38 -12.22 -10.11
N MET A 22 -6.53 -10.95 -9.67
CA MET A 22 -5.50 -9.94 -9.82
C MET A 22 -4.31 -10.30 -8.94
N LYS A 23 -3.11 -10.20 -9.47
CA LYS A 23 -1.88 -10.55 -8.76
C LYS A 23 -0.90 -9.39 -8.72
N ILE A 24 -0.21 -9.26 -7.62
CA ILE A 24 0.90 -8.32 -7.48
C ILE A 24 2.05 -8.80 -8.36
N THR A 25 2.51 -7.94 -9.26
CA THR A 25 3.64 -8.19 -10.16
C THR A 25 4.90 -7.47 -9.72
N SER A 26 4.76 -6.34 -9.02
CA SER A 26 5.90 -5.55 -8.56
C SER A 26 5.56 -4.79 -7.29
N VAL A 27 6.53 -4.70 -6.38
CA VAL A 27 6.52 -3.77 -5.26
C VAL A 27 7.86 -3.04 -5.25
N SER A 28 7.82 -1.73 -5.34
CA SER A 28 8.99 -0.87 -5.44
C SER A 28 8.85 0.37 -4.56
N THR A 29 9.94 1.13 -4.42
CA THR A 29 9.92 2.37 -3.62
C THR A 29 10.39 3.56 -4.43
N VAL A 30 9.80 4.72 -4.12
CA VAL A 30 10.21 6.02 -4.67
C VAL A 30 10.50 6.98 -3.53
N VAL A 31 11.69 7.59 -3.55
CA VAL A 31 12.07 8.61 -2.57
C VAL A 31 11.87 9.99 -3.20
N TYR A 32 10.94 10.75 -2.66
CA TYR A 32 10.75 12.14 -3.02
C TYR A 32 11.43 13.04 -2.00
N ARG A 33 12.26 13.99 -2.46
CA ARG A 33 12.94 14.96 -1.61
C ARG A 33 12.46 16.36 -1.92
N GLN A 34 12.07 17.05 -0.86
CA GLN A 34 11.67 18.46 -0.93
C GLN A 34 12.62 19.30 -0.08
N GLN A 35 13.09 20.40 -0.61
CA GLN A 35 13.86 21.37 0.16
C GLN A 35 12.92 22.14 1.09
N ILE A 36 13.33 22.28 2.35
CA ILE A 36 12.62 23.11 3.34
C ILE A 36 12.99 24.56 3.06
N LYS A 37 11.98 25.40 2.81
CA LYS A 37 12.18 26.83 2.57
C LYS A 37 12.86 27.49 3.75
N PRO A 38 13.82 28.43 3.54
CA PRO A 38 14.37 29.24 4.59
C PRO A 38 13.25 29.97 5.36
N GLY A 39 13.28 29.90 6.69
CA GLY A 39 12.24 30.52 7.54
C GLY A 39 11.13 29.58 8.00
N ALA A 40 11.07 28.34 7.51
CA ALA A 40 10.16 27.35 8.08
C ALA A 40 10.50 27.11 9.59
N PRO A 41 9.48 26.87 10.44
CA PRO A 41 9.73 26.58 11.85
C PRO A 41 10.72 25.42 12.01
N LYS A 42 11.78 25.65 12.79
CA LYS A 42 12.74 24.60 13.11
C LYS A 42 11.98 23.53 13.91
N LEU A 43 11.73 22.38 13.29
CA LEU A 43 11.18 21.25 14.02
C LEU A 43 12.16 20.85 15.13
N LYS A 44 11.81 21.15 16.36
CA LYS A 44 12.64 20.90 17.56
C LYS A 44 12.86 19.43 17.89
N PHE A 45 12.41 18.51 17.03
CA PHE A 45 12.62 17.09 17.25
C PHE A 45 14.07 16.71 16.94
N ALA A 46 14.81 16.50 18.02
CA ALA A 46 16.09 15.82 18.09
C ALA A 46 17.10 16.15 16.96
N GLY A 47 17.92 17.17 17.15
CA GLY A 47 19.17 17.37 16.41
C GLY A 47 19.12 18.49 15.37
N GLU A 48 20.13 18.50 14.50
CA GLU A 48 20.41 19.51 13.50
C GLU A 48 19.20 19.97 12.66
N PRO A 49 19.12 21.26 12.28
CA PRO A 49 18.09 21.77 11.37
C PRO A 49 18.12 21.00 10.06
N ARG A 50 16.96 20.54 9.62
CA ARG A 50 16.84 19.85 8.33
C ARG A 50 16.73 20.87 7.20
N SER A 51 17.52 20.66 6.17
CA SER A 51 17.41 21.39 4.91
C SER A 51 16.48 20.68 3.91
N THR A 52 16.17 19.39 4.15
CA THR A 52 15.36 18.57 3.27
C THR A 52 14.33 17.75 4.04
N PHE A 53 13.21 17.48 3.40
CA PHE A 53 12.20 16.54 3.84
C PHE A 53 12.12 15.41 2.81
N GLU A 54 12.23 14.17 3.27
CA GLU A 54 12.09 12.98 2.44
C GLU A 54 10.73 12.34 2.69
N THR A 55 10.03 11.98 1.61
CA THR A 55 8.86 11.11 1.59
C THR A 55 9.24 9.82 0.90
N LEU A 56 8.96 8.68 1.52
CA LEU A 56 9.17 7.36 0.94
C LEU A 56 7.82 6.79 0.52
N LEU A 57 7.62 6.65 -0.78
CA LEU A 57 6.43 6.05 -1.37
C LEU A 57 6.68 4.58 -1.67
N VAL A 58 5.70 3.74 -1.37
CA VAL A 58 5.61 2.34 -1.80
C VAL A 58 4.67 2.29 -2.99
N LYS A 59 5.15 1.72 -4.09
CA LYS A 59 4.39 1.50 -5.33
C LYS A 59 4.14 0.01 -5.48
N VAL A 60 2.89 -0.38 -5.66
CA VAL A 60 2.46 -1.76 -5.94
C VAL A 60 1.84 -1.79 -7.33
N GLU A 61 2.31 -2.70 -8.19
CA GLU A 61 1.77 -2.92 -9.54
C GLU A 61 1.14 -4.30 -9.64
N THR A 62 0.09 -4.40 -10.45
CA THR A 62 -0.68 -5.63 -10.64
C THR A 62 -0.72 -6.04 -12.12
N ASP A 63 -0.97 -7.33 -12.37
CA ASP A 63 -1.19 -7.87 -13.72
C ASP A 63 -2.46 -7.32 -14.38
N GLY A 64 -3.44 -6.85 -13.59
CA GLY A 64 -4.61 -6.13 -14.06
C GLY A 64 -4.35 -4.66 -14.45
N GLY A 65 -3.11 -4.18 -14.36
CA GLY A 65 -2.71 -2.81 -14.72
C GLY A 65 -3.04 -1.76 -13.65
N LEU A 66 -3.61 -2.13 -12.51
CA LEU A 66 -3.81 -1.21 -11.40
C LEU A 66 -2.47 -0.96 -10.68
N VAL A 67 -2.28 0.29 -10.28
CA VAL A 67 -1.12 0.73 -9.51
C VAL A 67 -1.61 1.38 -8.21
N GLY A 68 -1.12 0.87 -7.09
CA GLY A 68 -1.38 1.44 -5.76
C GLY A 68 -0.19 2.19 -5.21
N TRP A 69 -0.48 3.23 -4.43
CA TRP A 69 0.51 4.07 -3.77
C TRP A 69 0.22 4.18 -2.29
N GLY A 70 1.27 4.06 -1.48
CA GLY A 70 1.20 4.31 -0.05
C GLY A 70 2.45 4.99 0.46
N GLU A 71 2.36 5.74 1.55
CA GLU A 71 3.51 6.39 2.16
C GLU A 71 4.04 5.55 3.32
N ALA A 72 5.31 5.17 3.25
CA ALA A 72 6.03 4.60 4.38
C ALA A 72 6.73 5.71 5.14
N PHE A 73 6.46 5.81 6.46
CA PHE A 73 7.01 6.89 7.28
C PHE A 73 8.54 6.92 7.24
N PRO A 74 9.19 7.96 6.68
CA PRO A 74 10.61 7.93 6.37
C PRO A 74 11.51 8.34 7.54
N HIS A 75 11.07 9.23 8.39
CA HIS A 75 11.71 9.89 9.53
C HIS A 75 13.19 9.50 9.80
N ARG A 76 14.15 10.08 9.05
CA ARG A 76 15.62 9.83 9.15
C ARG A 76 16.06 8.39 8.86
N VAL A 77 15.14 7.42 8.86
CA VAL A 77 15.45 5.99 8.66
C VAL A 77 14.95 5.47 7.32
N TRP A 78 14.61 6.35 6.38
CA TRP A 78 14.04 5.96 5.09
C TRP A 78 14.88 4.91 4.33
N ARG A 79 16.22 4.93 4.48
CA ARG A 79 17.09 3.91 3.85
C ARG A 79 16.83 2.53 4.41
N ALA A 80 16.66 2.42 5.73
CA ALA A 80 16.32 1.14 6.36
C ALA A 80 14.91 0.68 5.97
N VAL A 81 13.93 1.60 5.98
CA VAL A 81 12.56 1.31 5.55
C VAL A 81 12.53 0.86 4.09
N ARG A 82 13.23 1.57 3.20
CA ARG A 82 13.37 1.21 1.79
C ARG A 82 13.97 -0.19 1.63
N SER A 83 15.08 -0.47 2.31
CA SER A 83 15.72 -1.78 2.27
C SER A 83 14.75 -2.89 2.70
N LEU A 84 14.00 -2.69 3.79
CA LEU A 84 13.00 -3.65 4.27
C LEU A 84 11.90 -3.90 3.23
N VAL A 85 11.40 -2.85 2.58
CA VAL A 85 10.41 -3.02 1.51
C VAL A 85 11.00 -3.83 0.37
N GLU A 86 12.16 -3.42 -0.16
CA GLU A 86 12.71 -3.99 -1.39
C GLU A 86 13.29 -5.40 -1.21
N THR A 87 13.89 -5.69 -0.04
CA THR A 87 14.60 -6.97 0.16
C THR A 87 13.81 -8.03 0.91
N LEU A 88 12.86 -7.62 1.74
CA LEU A 88 12.13 -8.56 2.60
C LEU A 88 10.63 -8.62 2.26
N ILE A 89 9.97 -7.47 2.07
CA ILE A 89 8.52 -7.40 1.89
C ILE A 89 8.14 -7.66 0.44
N ALA A 90 8.79 -6.97 -0.51
CA ALA A 90 8.45 -7.07 -1.94
C ALA A 90 8.49 -8.51 -2.47
N PRO A 91 9.55 -9.31 -2.22
CA PRO A 91 9.59 -10.69 -2.70
C PRO A 91 8.45 -11.55 -2.14
N ALA A 92 8.01 -11.29 -0.90
CA ALA A 92 6.92 -12.02 -0.25
C ALA A 92 5.52 -11.61 -0.74
N CYS A 93 5.42 -10.51 -1.49
CA CYS A 93 4.16 -10.01 -2.06
C CYS A 93 3.89 -10.53 -3.46
N ILE A 94 4.92 -10.87 -4.24
CA ILE A 94 4.76 -11.24 -5.65
C ILE A 94 3.84 -12.45 -5.78
N GLY A 95 2.87 -12.36 -6.73
CA GLY A 95 1.87 -13.37 -6.98
C GLY A 95 0.71 -13.42 -5.98
N ALA A 96 0.73 -12.59 -4.94
CA ALA A 96 -0.38 -12.47 -3.98
C ALA A 96 -1.55 -11.69 -4.59
N ASP A 97 -2.75 -11.95 -4.10
CA ASP A 97 -3.94 -11.15 -4.38
C ASP A 97 -3.86 -9.84 -3.58
N PRO A 98 -3.84 -8.65 -4.24
CA PRO A 98 -3.78 -7.37 -3.57
C PRO A 98 -5.08 -6.98 -2.87
N THR A 99 -6.19 -7.67 -3.14
CA THR A 99 -7.51 -7.39 -2.53
C THR A 99 -7.71 -8.15 -1.23
N ASP A 100 -7.00 -9.27 -1.01
CA ASP A 100 -7.00 -10.00 0.27
C ASP A 100 -5.95 -9.41 1.22
N ILE A 101 -6.16 -8.14 1.58
CA ILE A 101 -5.23 -7.35 2.40
C ILE A 101 -4.98 -8.02 3.74
N SER A 102 -6.02 -8.49 4.41
CA SER A 102 -5.90 -9.08 5.75
C SER A 102 -5.02 -10.34 5.77
N ALA A 103 -5.19 -11.24 4.81
CA ALA A 103 -4.37 -12.45 4.73
C ALA A 103 -2.92 -12.11 4.37
N LEU A 104 -2.71 -11.20 3.40
CA LEU A 104 -1.38 -10.77 2.99
C LEU A 104 -0.64 -10.10 4.15
N MET A 105 -1.25 -9.10 4.81
CA MET A 105 -0.64 -8.39 5.94
C MET A 105 -0.38 -9.34 7.12
N GLY A 106 -1.30 -10.25 7.43
CA GLY A 106 -1.09 -11.26 8.46
C GLY A 106 0.09 -12.19 8.16
N ARG A 107 0.28 -12.59 6.90
CA ARG A 107 1.44 -13.37 6.46
C ARG A 107 2.74 -12.58 6.58
N LEU A 108 2.74 -11.31 6.15
CA LEU A 108 3.92 -10.44 6.22
C LEU A 108 4.32 -10.12 7.65
N MET A 109 3.37 -9.88 8.56
CA MET A 109 3.65 -9.68 9.99
C MET A 109 4.33 -10.91 10.61
N ARG A 110 3.94 -12.12 10.23
CA ARG A 110 4.62 -13.35 10.66
C ARG A 110 6.01 -13.47 10.04
N HIS A 111 6.14 -13.16 8.75
CA HIS A 111 7.40 -13.22 8.01
C HIS A 111 8.45 -12.24 8.58
N THR A 112 8.03 -11.06 9.01
CA THR A 112 8.91 -10.03 9.55
C THR A 112 9.11 -10.11 11.07
N TYR A 113 8.48 -11.07 11.75
CA TYR A 113 8.49 -11.17 13.21
C TYR A 113 9.90 -11.14 13.81
N GLY A 114 10.84 -11.88 13.22
CA GLY A 114 12.23 -11.96 13.69
C GLY A 114 13.05 -10.67 13.48
N VAL A 115 12.58 -9.75 12.62
CA VAL A 115 13.27 -8.47 12.34
C VAL A 115 12.76 -7.36 13.25
N GLY A 116 11.56 -7.50 13.80
CA GLY A 116 10.96 -6.54 14.73
C GLY A 116 9.47 -6.32 14.50
N ARG A 117 8.82 -5.77 15.53
CA ARG A 117 7.38 -5.49 15.54
C ARG A 117 7.09 -4.00 15.76
N ALA A 118 8.06 -3.14 15.55
CA ALA A 118 7.95 -1.69 15.72
C ALA A 118 8.94 -0.96 14.79
N GLY A 119 8.84 0.35 14.71
CA GLY A 119 9.76 1.21 13.97
C GLY A 119 9.79 0.91 12.46
N PRO A 120 10.98 0.79 11.85
CA PRO A 120 11.12 0.70 10.39
C PRO A 120 10.33 -0.43 9.73
N VAL A 121 10.16 -1.58 10.41
CA VAL A 121 9.35 -2.71 9.90
C VAL A 121 7.88 -2.29 9.78
N MET A 122 7.33 -1.68 10.83
CA MET A 122 5.94 -1.23 10.80
C MET A 122 5.73 -0.08 9.82
N TYR A 123 6.72 0.81 9.64
CA TYR A 123 6.66 1.88 8.63
C TYR A 123 6.59 1.30 7.22
N ALA A 124 7.39 0.27 6.94
CA ALA A 124 7.37 -0.43 5.65
C ALA A 124 6.03 -1.13 5.40
N LEU A 125 5.52 -1.87 6.39
CA LEU A 125 4.23 -2.55 6.30
C LEU A 125 3.07 -1.57 6.15
N SER A 126 3.07 -0.43 6.88
CA SER A 126 2.03 0.61 6.73
C SER A 126 2.01 1.21 5.33
N GLY A 127 3.18 1.46 4.73
CA GLY A 127 3.24 1.95 3.35
C GLY A 127 2.67 0.96 2.34
N LEU A 128 2.93 -0.33 2.54
CA LEU A 128 2.33 -1.38 1.72
C LEU A 128 0.81 -1.46 1.92
N ASP A 129 0.34 -1.46 3.17
CA ASP A 129 -1.08 -1.52 3.50
C ASP A 129 -1.88 -0.40 2.84
N MET A 130 -1.37 0.83 2.90
CA MET A 130 -1.98 1.97 2.20
C MET A 130 -2.00 1.78 0.68
N ALA A 131 -0.93 1.22 0.08
CA ALA A 131 -0.89 0.95 -1.35
C ALA A 131 -1.91 -0.12 -1.77
N LEU A 132 -2.11 -1.14 -0.95
CA LEU A 132 -3.13 -2.18 -1.18
C LEU A 132 -4.55 -1.62 -1.05
N LEU A 133 -4.81 -0.75 -0.05
CA LEU A 133 -6.09 -0.03 0.09
C LEU A 133 -6.36 0.87 -1.12
N ASP A 134 -5.35 1.53 -1.67
CA ASP A 134 -5.48 2.34 -2.89
C ASP A 134 -5.84 1.47 -4.11
N ILE A 135 -5.23 0.28 -4.25
CA ILE A 135 -5.63 -0.69 -5.30
C ILE A 135 -7.08 -1.13 -5.10
N LEU A 136 -7.47 -1.50 -3.88
CA LEU A 136 -8.82 -1.94 -3.57
C LEU A 136 -9.84 -0.84 -3.88
N GLY A 137 -9.54 0.42 -3.54
CA GLY A 137 -10.36 1.58 -3.88
C GLY A 137 -10.53 1.75 -5.38
N LYS A 138 -9.45 1.64 -6.14
CA LYS A 138 -9.46 1.72 -7.60
C LYS A 138 -10.23 0.57 -8.24
N ALA A 139 -10.04 -0.65 -7.76
CA ALA A 139 -10.76 -1.83 -8.24
C ALA A 139 -12.28 -1.71 -7.98
N ALA A 140 -12.67 -1.19 -6.82
CA ALA A 140 -14.06 -0.98 -6.46
C ALA A 140 -14.66 0.31 -7.03
N ASN A 141 -13.86 1.18 -7.66
CA ASN A 141 -14.23 2.54 -8.06
C ASN A 141 -14.83 3.36 -6.91
N LEU A 142 -14.24 3.22 -5.72
CA LEU A 142 -14.65 3.91 -4.49
C LEU A 142 -13.44 4.59 -3.84
N PRO A 143 -13.63 5.76 -3.24
CA PRO A 143 -12.57 6.36 -2.43
C PRO A 143 -12.35 5.52 -1.15
N VAL A 144 -11.10 5.45 -0.70
CA VAL A 144 -10.67 4.59 0.43
C VAL A 144 -11.48 4.87 1.71
N TYR A 145 -11.83 6.13 1.98
CA TYR A 145 -12.63 6.44 3.18
C TYR A 145 -14.00 5.75 3.19
N LYS A 146 -14.62 5.54 2.03
CA LYS A 146 -15.89 4.80 1.91
C LYS A 146 -15.69 3.30 2.15
N LEU A 147 -14.59 2.73 1.68
CA LEU A 147 -14.24 1.33 1.94
C LEU A 147 -14.03 1.08 3.45
N LEU A 148 -13.50 2.07 4.16
CA LEU A 148 -13.28 2.01 5.60
C LEU A 148 -14.53 2.34 6.43
N GLY A 149 -15.71 2.47 5.80
CA GLY A 149 -16.97 2.74 6.49
C GLY A 149 -17.18 4.19 6.90
N GLY A 150 -16.36 5.12 6.40
CA GLY A 150 -16.50 6.55 6.67
C GLY A 150 -17.73 7.14 5.97
N ALA A 151 -18.60 7.78 6.74
CA ALA A 151 -19.65 8.64 6.21
C ALA A 151 -19.10 10.04 6.02
N GLN A 152 -19.34 10.63 4.84
CA GLN A 152 -19.14 12.05 4.65
C GLN A 152 -20.22 12.78 5.45
N THR A 153 -19.85 13.39 6.59
CA THR A 153 -20.74 14.33 7.26
C THR A 153 -20.67 15.62 6.46
N ASP A 154 -21.72 15.91 5.68
CA ASP A 154 -21.95 17.24 5.18
C ASP A 154 -22.11 18.17 6.38
N LYS A 155 -21.07 18.93 6.67
CA LYS A 155 -21.23 20.10 7.54
C LYS A 155 -21.88 21.17 6.68
N SER A 156 -23.22 21.21 6.74
CA SER A 156 -24.00 22.40 6.37
C SER A 156 -23.66 23.56 7.30
#